data_a1753bfd4f11883d60540fba4df6549a
#
_entry.id   a1753bfd4f11883d60540fba4df6549a
#
_cell.length_a   1.000
_cell.length_b   1.000
_cell.length_c   1.000
_cell.angle_alpha   90.00
_cell.angle_beta   90.00
_cell.angle_gamma   90.00
#
_symmetry.space_group_name_H-M   'P 1'
#
loop_
_entity.id
_entity.type
_entity.pdbx_description
1 polymer ?
#
loop_
_entity_poly.entity_id
_entity_poly.type
_entity_poly.pdbx_seq_one_letter_code
_entity_poly.pdbx_strand_id
1 'polypeptide(L)'
;ERLKVDVIEAGFAAASNGDFESVQAIARAIKDSTVCSLSRANDRDIARAAEALKDANSARIHTFIATSALHMEKKLRMSPEEVLEQARRSVRFARNLVQDIEFSPEDGYRSDPDFLCRVIEAVIAEGATTINVPDTVGYAIPELYGNFIKNLRERVPNSDKAVWSVHCHNDLGMAVANSLAGVKIGGARQVECTI
;
A
#
# COMPACT_ATOMS: atom_id res chain seq x y z
N GLU A 1 14.92 -10.16 11.74
CA GLU A 1 15.33 -11.58 11.57
C GLU A 1 14.61 -12.53 12.52
N ARG A 2 14.48 -12.21 13.84
CA ARG A 2 13.85 -13.11 14.82
C ARG A 2 12.36 -13.35 14.56
N LEU A 3 11.62 -12.37 14.04
CA LEU A 3 10.20 -12.49 13.73
C LEU A 3 9.93 -13.23 12.42
N LYS A 4 10.93 -13.38 11.56
CA LYS A 4 10.82 -14.02 10.23
C LYS A 4 9.67 -13.48 9.40
N VAL A 5 9.51 -12.16 9.38
CA VAL A 5 8.52 -11.49 8.52
C VAL A 5 8.96 -11.56 7.06
N ASP A 6 8.00 -11.64 6.15
CA ASP A 6 8.26 -11.74 4.71
C ASP A 6 8.74 -10.40 4.11
N VAL A 7 8.17 -9.30 4.61
CA VAL A 7 8.48 -7.94 4.15
C VAL A 7 8.78 -7.04 5.34
N ILE A 8 9.80 -6.20 5.21
CA ILE A 8 10.17 -5.17 6.20
C ILE A 8 10.04 -3.82 5.54
N GLU A 9 9.00 -3.05 5.89
CA GLU A 9 8.92 -1.65 5.51
C GLU A 9 9.88 -0.86 6.40
N ALA A 10 11.02 -0.50 5.81
CA ALA A 10 12.16 0.07 6.51
C ALA A 10 12.02 1.56 6.81
N GLY A 11 11.09 2.24 6.13
CA GLY A 11 10.81 3.65 6.34
C GLY A 11 10.45 4.41 5.06
N PHE A 12 10.42 5.73 5.17
CA PHE A 12 10.09 6.66 4.10
C PHE A 12 11.36 7.40 3.65
N ALA A 13 12.09 6.85 2.68
CA ALA A 13 13.40 7.35 2.25
C ALA A 13 13.42 8.81 1.76
N ALA A 14 12.27 9.34 1.31
CA ALA A 14 12.17 10.72 0.85
C ALA A 14 11.85 11.73 1.97
N ALA A 15 11.60 11.28 3.22
CA ALA A 15 11.26 12.16 4.33
C ALA A 15 12.47 13.01 4.77
N SER A 16 13.65 12.40 4.87
CA SER A 16 14.90 13.09 5.21
C SER A 16 16.11 12.31 4.71
N ASN A 17 17.30 12.90 4.81
CA ASN A 17 18.56 12.17 4.51
C ASN A 17 18.81 11.04 5.52
N GLY A 18 18.48 11.24 6.80
CA GLY A 18 18.60 10.21 7.82
C GLY A 18 17.68 9.02 7.57
N ASP A 19 16.45 9.27 7.14
CA ASP A 19 15.52 8.21 6.73
C ASP A 19 16.05 7.44 5.51
N PHE A 20 16.58 8.14 4.53
CA PHE A 20 17.23 7.51 3.38
C PHE A 20 18.39 6.59 3.79
N GLU A 21 19.30 7.09 4.62
CA GLU A 21 20.44 6.31 5.11
C GLU A 21 20.00 5.10 5.93
N SER A 22 18.93 5.23 6.72
CA SER A 22 18.34 4.14 7.50
C SER A 22 17.77 3.05 6.61
N VAL A 23 16.96 3.41 5.60
CA VAL A 23 16.41 2.45 4.63
C VAL A 23 17.56 1.75 3.87
N GLN A 24 18.57 2.51 3.43
CA GLN A 24 19.72 1.95 2.72
C GLN A 24 20.53 0.98 3.60
N ALA A 25 20.73 1.30 4.87
CA ALA A 25 21.44 0.43 5.81
C ALA A 25 20.70 -0.88 6.03
N ILE A 26 19.36 -0.82 6.19
CA ILE A 26 18.51 -2.01 6.31
C ILE A 26 18.54 -2.83 5.02
N ALA A 27 18.45 -2.19 3.85
CA ALA A 27 18.53 -2.86 2.55
C ALA A 27 19.84 -3.65 2.36
N ARG A 28 20.95 -3.11 2.88
CA ARG A 28 22.24 -3.80 2.86
C ARG A 28 22.34 -4.94 3.86
N ALA A 29 21.71 -4.80 5.02
CA ALA A 29 21.82 -5.76 6.12
C ALA A 29 20.90 -6.97 5.98
N ILE A 30 19.67 -6.76 5.53
CA ILE A 30 18.63 -7.79 5.43
C ILE A 30 18.79 -8.59 4.14
N LYS A 31 18.82 -9.94 4.27
CA LYS A 31 19.02 -10.85 3.13
C LYS A 31 17.88 -11.85 2.93
N ASP A 32 17.11 -12.14 3.97
CA ASP A 32 16.10 -13.20 4.00
C ASP A 32 14.65 -12.67 3.90
N SER A 33 14.46 -11.35 3.89
CA SER A 33 13.16 -10.70 3.72
C SER A 33 13.21 -9.67 2.60
N THR A 34 12.08 -9.35 2.00
CA THR A 34 11.95 -8.21 1.09
C THR A 34 12.04 -6.91 1.89
N VAL A 35 12.89 -6.00 1.47
CA VAL A 35 12.98 -4.65 2.07
C VAL A 35 12.10 -3.70 1.27
N CYS A 36 11.21 -3.01 1.97
CA CYS A 36 10.25 -2.09 1.40
C CYS A 36 10.54 -0.65 1.83
N SER A 37 10.31 0.31 0.95
CA SER A 37 10.31 1.74 1.28
C SER A 37 9.01 2.38 0.86
N LEU A 38 8.42 3.14 1.80
CA LEU A 38 7.23 3.94 1.55
C LEU A 38 7.57 5.15 0.66
N SER A 39 6.64 5.54 -0.21
CA SER A 39 6.73 6.73 -1.06
C SER A 39 5.36 7.30 -1.37
N ARG A 40 5.24 8.63 -1.41
CA ARG A 40 4.05 9.26 -1.99
C ARG A 40 4.02 8.99 -3.50
N ALA A 41 2.83 9.05 -4.07
CA ALA A 41 2.61 8.84 -5.50
C ALA A 41 3.17 10.00 -6.35
N ASN A 42 4.48 10.21 -6.33
CA ASN A 42 5.19 11.14 -7.18
C ASN A 42 6.58 10.61 -7.56
N ASP A 43 7.09 11.01 -8.72
CA ASP A 43 8.32 10.48 -9.31
C ASP A 43 9.55 10.69 -8.41
N ARG A 44 9.62 11.83 -7.70
CA ARG A 44 10.76 12.15 -6.81
C ARG A 44 10.86 11.20 -5.63
N ASP A 45 9.75 10.99 -4.93
CA ASP A 45 9.73 10.11 -3.75
C ASP A 45 9.99 8.66 -4.17
N ILE A 46 9.38 8.21 -5.27
CA ILE A 46 9.55 6.86 -5.82
C ILE A 46 11.00 6.62 -6.26
N ALA A 47 11.62 7.56 -6.96
CA ALA A 47 13.03 7.46 -7.35
C ALA A 47 13.94 7.40 -6.13
N ARG A 48 13.64 8.18 -5.08
CA ARG A 48 14.41 8.19 -3.84
C ARG A 48 14.29 6.88 -3.07
N ALA A 49 13.09 6.26 -3.06
CA ALA A 49 12.87 4.94 -2.50
C ALA A 49 13.67 3.86 -3.26
N ALA A 50 13.61 3.87 -4.59
CA ALA A 50 14.37 2.93 -5.42
C ALA A 50 15.88 3.06 -5.20
N GLU A 51 16.39 4.28 -5.09
CA GLU A 51 17.82 4.53 -4.82
C GLU A 51 18.25 3.95 -3.47
N ALA A 52 17.45 4.14 -2.41
CA ALA A 52 17.72 3.59 -1.10
C ALA A 52 17.71 2.05 -1.08
N LEU A 53 16.89 1.43 -1.91
CA LEU A 53 16.70 -0.01 -1.98
C LEU A 53 17.65 -0.74 -2.94
N LYS A 54 18.52 -0.02 -3.69
CA LYS A 54 19.32 -0.61 -4.76
C LYS A 54 20.22 -1.78 -4.33
N ASP A 55 20.64 -1.82 -3.06
CA ASP A 55 21.52 -2.84 -2.49
C ASP A 55 20.72 -3.99 -1.80
N ALA A 56 19.39 -3.98 -1.85
CA ALA A 56 18.56 -5.04 -1.29
C ALA A 56 18.59 -6.29 -2.18
N ASN A 57 18.58 -7.48 -1.54
CA ASN A 57 18.41 -8.73 -2.29
C ASN A 57 17.04 -8.84 -2.95
N SER A 58 16.00 -8.38 -2.24
CA SER A 58 14.64 -8.24 -2.72
C SER A 58 14.10 -6.89 -2.29
N ALA A 59 13.61 -6.09 -3.24
CA ALA A 59 13.17 -4.73 -3.02
C ALA A 59 11.69 -4.57 -3.40
N ARG A 60 10.95 -3.84 -2.56
CA ARG A 60 9.57 -3.40 -2.83
C ARG A 60 9.47 -1.90 -2.69
N ILE A 61 8.78 -1.24 -3.62
CA ILE A 61 8.32 0.13 -3.43
C ILE A 61 6.85 0.09 -3.03
N HIS A 62 6.53 0.70 -1.89
CA HIS A 62 5.16 0.92 -1.44
C HIS A 62 4.77 2.36 -1.74
N THR A 63 3.87 2.56 -2.69
CA THR A 63 3.38 3.91 -3.02
C THR A 63 1.91 4.07 -2.68
N PHE A 64 1.50 5.29 -2.31
CA PHE A 64 0.14 5.57 -1.88
C PHE A 64 -0.35 6.93 -2.35
N ILE A 65 -1.65 7.03 -2.53
CA ILE A 65 -2.38 8.28 -2.71
C ILE A 65 -3.77 8.15 -2.08
N ALA A 66 -4.29 9.24 -1.50
CA ALA A 66 -5.59 9.21 -0.87
C ALA A 66 -6.73 9.14 -1.91
N THR A 67 -7.75 8.34 -1.61
CA THR A 67 -8.88 8.07 -2.50
C THR A 67 -10.24 8.47 -1.93
N SER A 68 -10.31 8.85 -0.65
CA SER A 68 -11.57 9.35 -0.07
C SER A 68 -11.91 10.75 -0.57
N ALA A 69 -13.19 11.03 -0.73
CA ALA A 69 -13.68 12.34 -1.19
C ALA A 69 -13.13 13.48 -0.32
N LEU A 70 -13.10 13.28 1.01
CA LEU A 70 -12.56 14.27 1.94
C LEU A 70 -11.10 14.59 1.66
N HIS A 71 -10.26 13.57 1.47
CA HIS A 71 -8.83 13.78 1.23
C HIS A 71 -8.55 14.30 -0.17
N MET A 72 -9.29 13.86 -1.18
CA MET A 72 -9.17 14.41 -2.52
C MET A 72 -9.46 15.92 -2.55
N GLU A 73 -10.56 16.33 -1.89
CA GLU A 73 -10.96 17.76 -1.83
C GLU A 73 -10.03 18.61 -0.97
N LYS A 74 -9.78 18.18 0.29
CA LYS A 74 -9.12 19.04 1.30
C LYS A 74 -7.61 18.93 1.34
N LYS A 75 -7.07 17.73 1.13
CA LYS A 75 -5.64 17.42 1.22
C LYS A 75 -4.95 17.52 -0.13
N LEU A 76 -5.45 16.82 -1.13
CA LEU A 76 -4.83 16.75 -2.45
C LEU A 76 -5.25 17.91 -3.35
N ARG A 77 -6.48 18.40 -3.20
CA ARG A 77 -7.12 19.41 -4.09
C ARG A 77 -7.12 18.93 -5.54
N MET A 78 -7.45 17.67 -5.73
CA MET A 78 -7.50 16.97 -7.00
C MET A 78 -8.89 16.38 -7.21
N SER A 79 -9.32 16.36 -8.47
CA SER A 79 -10.50 15.61 -8.89
C SER A 79 -10.25 14.09 -8.82
N PRO A 80 -11.29 13.25 -8.78
CA PRO A 80 -11.14 11.80 -8.82
C PRO A 80 -10.33 11.30 -10.04
N GLU A 81 -10.54 11.91 -11.21
CA GLU A 81 -9.83 11.53 -12.43
C GLU A 81 -8.32 11.88 -12.37
N GLU A 82 -7.99 13.03 -11.77
CA GLU A 82 -6.58 13.40 -11.54
C GLU A 82 -5.91 12.43 -10.55
N VAL A 83 -6.61 12.01 -9.49
CA VAL A 83 -6.10 11.01 -8.53
C VAL A 83 -5.90 9.66 -9.20
N LEU A 84 -6.86 9.21 -10.01
CA LEU A 84 -6.75 7.97 -10.77
C LEU A 84 -5.53 7.99 -11.71
N GLU A 85 -5.33 9.05 -12.47
CA GLU A 85 -4.20 9.16 -13.40
C GLU A 85 -2.86 9.26 -12.65
N GLN A 86 -2.83 9.98 -11.53
CA GLN A 86 -1.64 10.06 -10.68
C GLN A 86 -1.27 8.69 -10.09
N ALA A 87 -2.25 7.91 -9.63
CA ALA A 87 -2.04 6.55 -9.14
C ALA A 87 -1.44 5.64 -10.24
N ARG A 88 -2.04 5.65 -11.43
CA ARG A 88 -1.56 4.89 -12.60
C ARG A 88 -0.11 5.24 -12.95
N ARG A 89 0.14 6.54 -13.13
CA ARG A 89 1.47 7.06 -13.49
C ARG A 89 2.53 6.64 -12.46
N SER A 90 2.21 6.74 -11.18
CA SER A 90 3.13 6.43 -10.10
C SER A 90 3.49 4.95 -10.05
N VAL A 91 2.51 4.06 -10.19
CA VAL A 91 2.75 2.61 -10.24
C VAL A 91 3.56 2.24 -11.49
N ARG A 92 3.22 2.77 -12.66
CA ARG A 92 3.98 2.56 -13.88
C ARG A 92 5.43 3.02 -13.73
N PHE A 93 5.66 4.18 -13.13
CA PHE A 93 7.01 4.70 -12.89
C PHE A 93 7.78 3.80 -11.91
N ALA A 94 7.18 3.42 -10.79
CA ALA A 94 7.78 2.52 -9.81
C ALA A 94 8.13 1.15 -10.43
N ARG A 95 7.26 0.62 -11.28
CA ARG A 95 7.44 -0.67 -11.95
C ARG A 95 8.63 -0.71 -12.90
N ASN A 96 9.05 0.44 -13.43
CA ASN A 96 10.27 0.54 -14.23
C ASN A 96 11.55 0.48 -13.38
N LEU A 97 11.44 0.68 -12.06
CA LEU A 97 12.58 0.73 -11.15
C LEU A 97 12.76 -0.58 -10.35
N VAL A 98 11.64 -1.17 -9.87
CA VAL A 98 11.63 -2.45 -9.15
C VAL A 98 10.49 -3.35 -9.63
N GLN A 99 10.60 -4.66 -9.35
CA GLN A 99 9.63 -5.64 -9.82
C GLN A 99 8.41 -5.80 -8.88
N ASP A 100 8.55 -5.48 -7.61
CA ASP A 100 7.51 -5.66 -6.60
C ASP A 100 6.99 -4.29 -6.15
N ILE A 101 5.72 -4.01 -6.46
CA ILE A 101 5.06 -2.75 -6.17
C ILE A 101 3.84 -2.99 -5.30
N GLU A 102 3.85 -2.40 -4.12
CA GLU A 102 2.68 -2.29 -3.28
C GLU A 102 2.00 -0.93 -3.47
N PHE A 103 0.68 -0.95 -3.64
CA PHE A 103 -0.11 0.27 -3.76
C PHE A 103 -1.18 0.31 -2.66
N SER A 104 -1.22 1.44 -1.93
CA SER A 104 -2.28 1.73 -0.95
C SER A 104 -3.14 2.89 -1.40
N PRO A 105 -4.46 2.68 -1.59
CA PRO A 105 -5.43 3.77 -1.63
C PRO A 105 -5.63 4.30 -0.20
N GLU A 106 -4.89 5.36 0.18
CA GLU A 106 -4.99 5.93 1.53
C GLU A 106 -6.45 6.33 1.83
N ASP A 107 -6.90 6.04 3.06
CA ASP A 107 -8.28 6.22 3.48
C ASP A 107 -9.28 5.36 2.69
N GLY A 108 -8.82 4.18 2.29
CA GLY A 108 -9.54 3.27 1.40
C GLY A 108 -10.89 2.83 1.95
N TYR A 109 -10.99 2.53 3.26
CA TYR A 109 -12.25 2.10 3.86
C TYR A 109 -13.35 3.18 3.84
N ARG A 110 -12.99 4.48 3.79
CA ARG A 110 -13.94 5.60 3.65
C ARG A 110 -14.11 6.08 2.20
N SER A 111 -13.42 5.47 1.26
CA SER A 111 -13.52 5.83 -0.15
C SER A 111 -14.82 5.30 -0.77
N ASP A 112 -15.30 5.98 -1.81
CA ASP A 112 -16.39 5.46 -2.63
C ASP A 112 -15.98 4.12 -3.26
N PRO A 113 -16.75 3.02 -3.05
CA PRO A 113 -16.35 1.70 -3.53
C PRO A 113 -16.25 1.58 -5.05
N ASP A 114 -17.03 2.33 -5.81
CA ASP A 114 -17.00 2.28 -7.28
C ASP A 114 -15.74 2.95 -7.79
N PHE A 115 -15.42 4.12 -7.25
CA PHE A 115 -14.16 4.80 -7.54
C PHE A 115 -12.94 3.98 -7.11
N LEU A 116 -13.00 3.38 -5.93
CA LEU A 116 -11.92 2.56 -5.41
C LEU A 116 -11.64 1.33 -6.30
N CYS A 117 -12.69 0.65 -6.78
CA CYS A 117 -12.54 -0.45 -7.74
C CYS A 117 -11.83 0.01 -9.03
N ARG A 118 -12.20 1.18 -9.56
CA ARG A 118 -11.56 1.76 -10.76
C ARG A 118 -10.07 2.03 -10.54
N VAL A 119 -9.72 2.61 -9.39
CA VAL A 119 -8.31 2.88 -9.04
C VAL A 119 -7.53 1.58 -8.91
N ILE A 120 -8.05 0.60 -8.18
CA ILE A 120 -7.38 -0.70 -7.96
C ILE A 120 -7.18 -1.44 -9.29
N GLU A 121 -8.21 -1.53 -10.12
CA GLU A 121 -8.09 -2.14 -11.45
C GLU A 121 -6.99 -1.48 -12.28
N ALA A 122 -6.96 -0.16 -12.30
CA ALA A 122 -6.01 0.62 -13.06
C ALA A 122 -4.56 0.42 -12.58
N VAL A 123 -4.31 0.44 -11.28
CA VAL A 123 -2.94 0.25 -10.75
C VAL A 123 -2.44 -1.19 -10.90
N ILE A 124 -3.32 -2.19 -10.80
CA ILE A 124 -2.97 -3.58 -11.12
C ILE A 124 -2.59 -3.70 -12.60
N ALA A 125 -3.33 -3.06 -13.50
CA ALA A 125 -3.01 -3.03 -14.93
C ALA A 125 -1.66 -2.37 -15.23
N GLU A 126 -1.22 -1.40 -14.42
CA GLU A 126 0.09 -0.75 -14.50
C GLU A 126 1.22 -1.54 -13.82
N GLY A 127 0.90 -2.64 -13.13
CA GLY A 127 1.87 -3.58 -12.58
C GLY A 127 2.02 -3.57 -11.05
N ALA A 128 1.04 -3.06 -10.30
CA ALA A 128 0.99 -3.28 -8.86
C ALA A 128 0.85 -4.78 -8.57
N THR A 129 1.74 -5.31 -7.74
CA THR A 129 1.79 -6.73 -7.35
C THR A 129 1.04 -6.98 -6.03
N THR A 130 0.88 -5.93 -5.23
CA THR A 130 0.14 -5.98 -3.96
C THR A 130 -0.77 -4.77 -3.85
N ILE A 131 -2.02 -5.01 -3.45
CA ILE A 131 -3.01 -3.98 -3.13
C ILE A 131 -3.27 -4.02 -1.64
N ASN A 132 -2.91 -2.97 -0.95
CA ASN A 132 -3.08 -2.84 0.50
C ASN A 132 -4.20 -1.85 0.81
N VAL A 133 -5.29 -2.32 1.40
CA VAL A 133 -6.49 -1.49 1.64
C VAL A 133 -6.54 -1.08 3.11
N PRO A 134 -6.29 0.21 3.43
CA PRO A 134 -6.20 0.64 4.82
C PRO A 134 -7.55 1.07 5.41
N ASP A 135 -7.74 0.73 6.69
CA ASP A 135 -8.60 1.44 7.64
C ASP A 135 -7.77 2.52 8.31
N THR A 136 -7.58 3.63 7.61
CA THR A 136 -6.65 4.72 7.99
C THR A 136 -7.07 5.46 9.26
N VAL A 137 -8.37 5.54 9.54
CA VAL A 137 -8.88 6.22 10.73
C VAL A 137 -9.28 5.26 11.86
N GLY A 138 -9.06 3.96 11.68
CA GLY A 138 -9.20 2.95 12.73
C GLY A 138 -10.62 2.79 13.28
N TYR A 139 -11.66 3.00 12.45
CA TYR A 139 -13.05 2.94 12.89
C TYR A 139 -13.85 1.77 12.30
N ALA A 140 -13.23 0.95 11.48
CA ALA A 140 -13.88 -0.21 10.88
C ALA A 140 -14.30 -1.25 11.95
N ILE A 141 -15.37 -1.97 11.64
CA ILE A 141 -15.86 -3.10 12.41
C ILE A 141 -15.48 -4.39 11.67
N PRO A 142 -15.01 -5.44 12.36
CA PRO A 142 -14.38 -6.60 11.71
C PRO A 142 -15.18 -7.24 10.58
N GLU A 143 -16.43 -7.56 10.81
CA GLU A 143 -17.29 -8.18 9.79
C GLU A 143 -17.50 -7.26 8.58
N LEU A 144 -17.76 -5.97 8.83
CA LEU A 144 -17.96 -4.99 7.76
C LEU A 144 -16.69 -4.79 6.94
N TYR A 145 -15.53 -4.71 7.61
CA TYR A 145 -14.25 -4.56 6.94
C TYR A 145 -13.89 -5.80 6.10
N GLY A 146 -14.06 -7.00 6.67
CA GLY A 146 -13.85 -8.23 5.92
C GLY A 146 -14.74 -8.35 4.68
N ASN A 147 -16.02 -8.01 4.81
CA ASN A 147 -16.96 -7.99 3.68
C ASN A 147 -16.60 -6.90 2.66
N PHE A 148 -16.11 -5.75 3.11
CA PHE A 148 -15.64 -4.69 2.21
C PHE A 148 -14.47 -5.17 1.34
N ILE A 149 -13.44 -5.78 1.93
CA ILE A 149 -12.31 -6.37 1.19
C ILE A 149 -12.80 -7.42 0.19
N LYS A 150 -13.69 -8.33 0.64
CA LYS A 150 -14.29 -9.35 -0.23
C LYS A 150 -15.00 -8.72 -1.42
N ASN A 151 -15.84 -7.72 -1.18
CA ASN A 151 -16.60 -7.03 -2.23
C ASN A 151 -15.67 -6.38 -3.27
N LEU A 152 -14.62 -5.68 -2.83
CA LEU A 152 -13.63 -5.10 -3.76
C LEU A 152 -12.98 -6.18 -4.63
N ARG A 153 -12.54 -7.29 -4.01
CA ARG A 153 -11.89 -8.40 -4.74
C ARG A 153 -12.81 -9.07 -5.77
N GLU A 154 -14.09 -9.19 -5.46
CA GLU A 154 -15.09 -9.77 -6.38
C GLU A 154 -15.43 -8.83 -7.54
N ARG A 155 -15.35 -7.52 -7.33
CA ARG A 155 -15.73 -6.50 -8.32
C ARG A 155 -14.59 -6.07 -9.24
N VAL A 156 -13.34 -6.15 -8.78
CA VAL A 156 -12.17 -5.76 -9.57
C VAL A 156 -11.81 -6.87 -10.56
N PRO A 157 -11.93 -6.64 -11.89
CA PRO A 157 -11.81 -7.71 -12.89
C PRO A 157 -10.46 -8.43 -12.93
N ASN A 158 -9.38 -7.72 -12.61
CA ASN A 158 -8.01 -8.24 -12.59
C ASN A 158 -7.46 -8.49 -11.18
N SER A 159 -8.34 -8.67 -10.22
CA SER A 159 -8.05 -8.83 -8.79
C SER A 159 -7.13 -10.03 -8.48
N ASP A 160 -7.18 -11.07 -9.31
CA ASP A 160 -6.36 -12.28 -9.21
C ASP A 160 -4.88 -12.07 -9.53
N LYS A 161 -4.53 -10.94 -10.17
CA LYS A 161 -3.15 -10.60 -10.56
C LYS A 161 -2.34 -9.94 -9.44
N ALA A 162 -2.96 -9.62 -8.30
CA ALA A 162 -2.30 -9.00 -7.17
C ALA A 162 -2.57 -9.75 -5.86
N VAL A 163 -1.62 -9.65 -4.94
CA VAL A 163 -1.83 -10.04 -3.53
C VAL A 163 -2.66 -8.95 -2.86
N TRP A 164 -3.69 -9.34 -2.12
CA TRP A 164 -4.47 -8.42 -1.31
C TRP A 164 -3.91 -8.36 0.11
N SER A 165 -3.71 -7.16 0.58
CA SER A 165 -3.17 -6.81 1.89
C SER A 165 -4.17 -5.96 2.68
N VAL A 166 -4.05 -6.01 3.99
CA VAL A 166 -4.85 -5.19 4.90
C VAL A 166 -3.94 -4.45 5.87
N HIS A 167 -4.35 -3.22 6.20
CA HIS A 167 -3.69 -2.32 7.15
C HIS A 167 -4.77 -1.68 8.03
N CYS A 168 -4.69 -1.87 9.33
CA CYS A 168 -5.74 -1.42 10.25
C CYS A 168 -5.15 -0.61 11.39
N HIS A 169 -5.59 0.65 11.54
CA HIS A 169 -5.29 1.47 12.70
C HIS A 169 -6.13 1.03 13.91
N ASN A 170 -5.71 1.41 15.11
CA ASN A 170 -6.22 0.86 16.36
C ASN A 170 -7.02 1.86 17.21
N ASP A 171 -7.62 2.88 16.59
CA ASP A 171 -8.36 3.93 17.29
C ASP A 171 -9.51 3.40 18.14
N LEU A 172 -10.22 2.40 17.64
CA LEU A 172 -11.27 1.69 18.38
C LEU A 172 -10.81 0.38 19.04
N GLY A 173 -9.52 0.09 19.06
CA GLY A 173 -8.99 -1.15 19.64
C GLY A 173 -9.27 -2.40 18.80
N MET A 174 -9.56 -2.25 17.50
CA MET A 174 -10.01 -3.34 16.63
C MET A 174 -9.01 -3.72 15.53
N ALA A 175 -7.80 -3.15 15.51
CA ALA A 175 -6.85 -3.39 14.43
C ALA A 175 -6.58 -4.87 14.16
N VAL A 176 -6.32 -5.65 15.20
CA VAL A 176 -6.07 -7.10 15.08
C VAL A 176 -7.31 -7.83 14.60
N ALA A 177 -8.48 -7.51 15.16
CA ALA A 177 -9.74 -8.16 14.78
C ALA A 177 -10.12 -7.84 13.31
N ASN A 178 -9.92 -6.58 12.89
CA ASN A 178 -10.15 -6.16 11.50
C ASN A 178 -9.17 -6.87 10.54
N SER A 179 -7.90 -6.94 10.88
CA SER A 179 -6.89 -7.65 10.08
C SER A 179 -7.23 -9.12 9.91
N LEU A 180 -7.64 -9.81 10.99
CA LEU A 180 -8.08 -11.20 10.94
C LEU A 180 -9.36 -11.37 10.10
N ALA A 181 -10.31 -10.45 10.17
CA ALA A 181 -11.52 -10.46 9.34
C ALA A 181 -11.16 -10.23 7.85
N GLY A 182 -10.24 -9.31 7.57
CA GLY A 182 -9.72 -9.08 6.22
C GLY A 182 -9.11 -10.35 5.61
N VAL A 183 -8.43 -11.16 6.42
CA VAL A 183 -7.91 -12.47 5.98
C VAL A 183 -9.03 -13.51 5.84
N LYS A 184 -9.83 -13.72 6.89
CA LYS A 184 -10.80 -14.83 6.94
C LYS A 184 -12.01 -14.62 6.04
N ILE A 185 -12.55 -13.42 5.98
CA ILE A 185 -13.74 -13.05 5.20
C ILE A 185 -13.32 -12.42 3.88
N GLY A 186 -12.40 -11.46 3.93
CA GLY A 186 -11.92 -10.71 2.79
C GLY A 186 -11.01 -11.50 1.87
N GLY A 187 -10.35 -12.54 2.39
CA GLY A 187 -9.40 -13.37 1.64
C GLY A 187 -8.08 -12.66 1.34
N ALA A 188 -7.70 -11.67 2.14
CA ALA A 188 -6.37 -11.07 2.09
C ALA A 188 -5.30 -12.11 2.44
N ARG A 189 -4.12 -11.96 1.85
CA ARG A 189 -2.98 -12.86 2.04
C ARG A 189 -1.77 -12.17 2.66
N GLN A 190 -1.80 -10.86 2.77
CA GLN A 190 -0.81 -10.07 3.47
C GLN A 190 -1.51 -9.25 4.57
N VAL A 191 -0.84 -9.09 5.69
CA VAL A 191 -1.24 -8.22 6.80
C VAL A 191 -0.07 -7.32 7.12
N GLU A 192 -0.29 -6.01 7.12
CA GLU A 192 0.66 -5.06 7.68
C GLU A 192 0.46 -4.95 9.18
N CYS A 193 1.55 -4.91 9.92
CA CYS A 193 1.55 -4.75 11.35
C CYS A 193 2.77 -3.94 11.80
N THR A 194 2.68 -3.36 12.98
CA THR A 194 3.79 -2.64 13.61
C THR A 194 4.06 -3.22 15.00
N ILE A 195 5.24 -2.92 15.51
CA ILE A 195 5.69 -3.32 16.85
C ILE A 195 5.37 -2.21 17.85
#